data_26a2673db81cd3dbcd08593aada35efa
#
_entry.id   26a2673db81cd3dbcd08593aada35efa
#
_cell.length_a   1.000
_cell.length_b   1.000
_cell.length_c   1.000
_cell.angle_alpha   90.00
_cell.angle_beta   90.00
_cell.angle_gamma   90.00
#
_symmetry.space_group_name_H-M   'P 1'
#
loop_
_entity.id
_entity.type
_entity.pdbx_description
1 polymer ?
#
loop_
_entity_poly.entity_id
_entity_poly.type
_entity_poly.pdbx_seq_one_letter_code
_entity_poly.pdbx_strand_id
1 'polypeptide(L)'
;LPYGLTLKHKHIPELRAYAKLSRDPLMQPAVGNFAQGMITVVPLQLGQLEKVPSGAELHAALADHYAGIEGGFVEVAPFGDIERSPEIEPEHLNGTNRMKIYVLANDARAQALLLAVYDNLGKGASGAAVQNMNLMLGLGA
;
A
#
# COMPACT_ATOMS: atom_id res chain seq x y z
N LEU A 1 -4.04 -1.67 -19.13
CA LEU A 1 -4.08 -0.42 -19.91
C LEU A 1 -3.93 0.78 -18.97
N PRO A 2 -2.91 1.65 -19.14
CA PRO A 2 -2.80 2.88 -18.38
C PRO A 2 -3.94 3.84 -18.72
N TYR A 3 -4.39 4.62 -17.73
CA TYR A 3 -5.39 5.68 -17.91
C TYR A 3 -5.03 6.90 -17.06
N GLY A 4 -5.84 7.95 -17.10
CA GLY A 4 -5.53 9.18 -16.35
C GLY A 4 -4.27 9.89 -16.85
N LEU A 5 -3.89 9.69 -18.11
CA LEU A 5 -2.63 10.18 -18.71
C LEU A 5 -2.50 11.69 -18.79
N THR A 6 -3.57 12.43 -18.50
CA THR A 6 -3.54 13.89 -18.35
C THR A 6 -3.00 14.33 -16.98
N LEU A 7 -2.67 13.37 -16.08
CA LEU A 7 -2.22 13.61 -14.72
C LEU A 7 -3.19 14.44 -13.86
N LYS A 8 -4.50 14.31 -14.14
CA LYS A 8 -5.58 15.03 -13.45
C LYS A 8 -6.55 14.07 -12.76
N HIS A 9 -6.02 13.00 -12.17
CA HIS A 9 -6.88 12.03 -11.49
C HIS A 9 -7.50 12.64 -10.23
N LYS A 10 -8.79 12.34 -9.98
CA LYS A 10 -9.55 12.87 -8.83
C LYS A 10 -8.95 12.55 -7.47
N HIS A 11 -8.19 11.46 -7.34
CA HIS A 11 -7.54 11.07 -6.08
C HIS A 11 -6.24 11.85 -5.77
N ILE A 12 -5.69 12.63 -6.71
CA ILE A 12 -4.44 13.38 -6.44
C ILE A 12 -4.59 14.36 -5.28
N PRO A 13 -5.65 15.21 -5.21
CA PRO A 13 -5.85 16.08 -4.05
C PRO A 13 -6.06 15.33 -2.74
N GLU A 14 -6.74 14.18 -2.78
CA GLU A 14 -6.96 13.32 -1.61
C GLU A 14 -5.62 12.73 -1.11
N LEU A 15 -4.82 12.16 -2.01
CA LEU A 15 -3.49 11.66 -1.68
C LEU A 15 -2.61 12.73 -1.06
N ARG A 16 -2.60 13.94 -1.63
CA ARG A 16 -1.85 15.07 -1.08
C ARG A 16 -2.31 15.42 0.33
N ALA A 17 -3.61 15.55 0.54
CA ALA A 17 -4.18 15.98 1.81
C ALA A 17 -3.95 14.93 2.92
N TYR A 18 -4.28 13.67 2.66
CA TYR A 18 -4.23 12.62 3.69
C TYR A 18 -2.82 12.08 3.95
N ALA A 19 -1.97 12.03 2.93
CA ALA A 19 -0.56 11.70 3.11
C ALA A 19 0.30 12.93 3.53
N LYS A 20 -0.31 14.11 3.72
CA LYS A 20 0.36 15.36 4.15
C LYS A 20 1.54 15.73 3.23
N LEU A 21 1.39 15.52 1.94
CA LEU A 21 2.44 15.81 0.98
C LEU A 21 2.56 17.32 0.71
N SER A 22 3.78 17.82 0.61
CA SER A 22 4.06 19.23 0.29
C SER A 22 3.68 19.62 -1.14
N ARG A 23 3.60 18.63 -2.03
CA ARG A 23 3.25 18.78 -3.46
C ARG A 23 2.40 17.61 -3.93
N ASP A 24 1.73 17.78 -5.08
CA ASP A 24 0.93 16.72 -5.68
C ASP A 24 1.82 15.52 -6.06
N PRO A 25 1.39 14.29 -5.73
CA PRO A 25 2.10 13.10 -6.14
C PRO A 25 1.91 12.83 -7.63
N LEU A 26 2.91 12.21 -8.25
CA LEU A 26 2.75 11.64 -9.58
C LEU A 26 1.95 10.33 -9.45
N MET A 27 0.75 10.32 -10.00
CA MET A 27 -0.13 9.15 -10.02
C MET A 27 -0.37 8.70 -11.45
N GLN A 28 -0.04 7.45 -11.74
CA GLN A 28 -0.28 6.82 -13.04
C GLN A 28 -1.03 5.50 -12.83
N PRO A 29 -2.37 5.50 -12.89
CA PRO A 29 -3.16 4.29 -12.72
C PRO A 29 -3.19 3.44 -14.00
N ALA A 30 -3.40 2.14 -13.81
CA ALA A 30 -3.61 1.19 -14.89
C ALA A 30 -4.68 0.17 -14.51
N VAL A 31 -5.35 -0.40 -15.49
CA VAL A 31 -6.27 -1.53 -15.33
C VAL A 31 -5.71 -2.76 -16.01
N GLY A 32 -5.89 -3.91 -15.37
CA GLY A 32 -5.57 -5.23 -15.90
C GLY A 32 -6.81 -5.96 -16.42
N ASN A 33 -6.61 -7.17 -16.96
CA ASN A 33 -7.68 -8.04 -17.45
C ASN A 33 -8.15 -9.01 -16.35
N PHE A 34 -8.58 -8.44 -15.23
CA PHE A 34 -9.17 -9.16 -14.09
C PHE A 34 -10.33 -8.34 -13.51
N ALA A 35 -11.28 -9.02 -12.86
CA ALA A 35 -12.53 -8.40 -12.42
C ALA A 35 -12.34 -7.48 -11.21
N GLN A 36 -11.46 -7.85 -10.29
CA GLN A 36 -11.15 -7.13 -9.04
C GLN A 36 -9.74 -7.49 -8.59
N GLY A 37 -9.23 -6.75 -7.62
CA GLY A 37 -7.86 -6.88 -7.13
C GLY A 37 -7.03 -5.66 -7.48
N MET A 38 -5.99 -5.39 -6.70
CA MET A 38 -5.16 -4.19 -6.87
C MET A 38 -3.76 -4.39 -6.30
N ILE A 39 -2.79 -3.84 -7.02
CA ILE A 39 -1.46 -3.57 -6.50
C ILE A 39 -1.23 -2.06 -6.54
N THR A 40 -0.90 -1.48 -5.37
CA THR A 40 -0.42 -0.12 -5.29
C THR A 40 1.08 -0.13 -5.11
N VAL A 41 1.80 0.64 -5.91
CA VAL A 41 3.26 0.76 -5.86
C VAL A 41 3.65 2.19 -5.53
N VAL A 42 4.46 2.36 -4.49
CA VAL A 42 5.00 3.66 -4.08
C VAL A 42 6.53 3.60 -4.17
N PRO A 43 7.12 4.15 -5.24
CA PRO A 43 8.58 4.25 -5.36
C PRO A 43 9.12 5.36 -4.46
N LEU A 44 10.21 5.07 -3.75
CA LEU A 44 10.85 5.98 -2.81
C LEU A 44 12.31 6.22 -3.20
N GLN A 45 12.70 7.49 -3.25
CA GLN A 45 14.07 7.95 -3.40
C GLN A 45 14.59 8.39 -2.02
N LEU A 46 15.11 7.42 -1.26
CA LEU A 46 15.49 7.61 0.14
C LEU A 46 16.65 8.59 0.32
N GLY A 47 17.51 8.70 -0.70
CA GLY A 47 18.64 9.65 -0.69
C GLY A 47 18.23 11.13 -0.67
N GLN A 48 16.94 11.46 -0.80
CA GLN A 48 16.40 12.82 -0.66
C GLN A 48 16.05 13.17 0.79
N LEU A 49 16.12 12.21 1.70
CA LEU A 49 15.81 12.42 3.12
C LEU A 49 17.06 12.88 3.87
N GLU A 50 16.90 13.70 4.90
CA GLU A 50 18.00 14.14 5.77
C GLU A 50 18.70 12.96 6.44
N LYS A 51 17.93 11.97 6.87
CA LYS A 51 18.43 10.67 7.34
C LYS A 51 17.92 9.59 6.38
N VAL A 52 18.85 8.93 5.72
CA VAL A 52 18.55 7.85 4.78
C VAL A 52 18.31 6.55 5.56
N PRO A 53 17.09 6.03 5.62
CA PRO A 53 16.83 4.75 6.27
C PRO A 53 17.26 3.58 5.37
N SER A 54 17.62 2.47 5.98
CA SER A 54 17.75 1.19 5.28
C SER A 54 16.39 0.57 4.98
N GLY A 55 16.34 -0.41 4.07
CA GLY A 55 15.13 -1.20 3.82
C GLY A 55 14.63 -1.92 5.05
N ALA A 56 15.53 -2.42 5.90
CA ALA A 56 15.18 -3.06 7.17
C ALA A 56 14.53 -2.07 8.16
N GLU A 57 15.03 -0.84 8.25
CA GLU A 57 14.41 0.20 9.09
C GLU A 57 13.02 0.61 8.58
N LEU A 58 12.84 0.71 7.26
CA LEU A 58 11.52 0.96 6.67
C LEU A 58 10.53 -0.17 6.97
N HIS A 59 10.99 -1.42 6.81
CA HIS A 59 10.18 -2.60 7.12
C HIS A 59 9.79 -2.61 8.59
N ALA A 60 10.75 -2.42 9.51
CA ALA A 60 10.50 -2.41 10.94
C ALA A 60 9.47 -1.33 11.33
N ALA A 61 9.59 -0.13 10.78
CA ALA A 61 8.65 0.97 11.06
C ALA A 61 7.21 0.61 10.64
N LEU A 62 7.03 -0.06 9.49
CA LEU A 62 5.71 -0.51 9.05
C LEU A 62 5.20 -1.70 9.89
N ALA A 63 6.06 -2.68 10.16
CA ALA A 63 5.71 -3.84 10.96
C ALA A 63 5.29 -3.42 12.38
N ASP A 64 6.04 -2.54 13.03
CA ASP A 64 5.73 -2.01 14.35
C ASP A 64 4.42 -1.20 14.37
N HIS A 65 4.17 -0.42 13.30
CA HIS A 65 2.95 0.38 13.19
C HIS A 65 1.70 -0.51 13.13
N TYR A 66 1.75 -1.64 12.42
CA TYR A 66 0.62 -2.54 12.29
C TYR A 66 0.61 -3.68 13.30
N ALA A 67 1.69 -3.87 14.07
CA ALA A 67 1.74 -4.84 15.16
C ALA A 67 0.77 -4.45 16.28
N GLY A 68 0.01 -5.39 16.77
CA GLY A 68 -0.89 -5.16 17.91
C GLY A 68 -2.18 -4.42 17.60
N ILE A 69 -2.48 -4.12 16.34
CA ILE A 69 -3.82 -3.65 15.95
C ILE A 69 -4.76 -4.85 16.02
N GLU A 70 -5.63 -4.85 17.02
CA GLU A 70 -6.63 -5.92 17.21
C GLU A 70 -7.54 -5.98 15.97
N GLY A 71 -7.77 -7.20 15.46
CA GLY A 71 -8.49 -7.39 14.20
C GLY A 71 -7.70 -6.97 12.97
N GLY A 72 -6.37 -6.91 13.05
CA GLY A 72 -5.46 -6.38 12.04
C GLY A 72 -5.65 -6.97 10.66
N PHE A 73 -6.24 -6.18 9.76
CA PHE A 73 -6.43 -6.54 8.36
C PHE A 73 -5.23 -6.18 7.49
N VAL A 74 -4.18 -5.59 8.07
CA VAL A 74 -2.94 -5.23 7.38
C VAL A 74 -1.81 -6.11 7.89
N GLU A 75 -1.18 -6.83 6.97
CA GLU A 75 -0.01 -7.67 7.20
C GLU A 75 1.20 -7.03 6.51
N VAL A 76 2.33 -6.94 7.19
CA VAL A 76 3.61 -6.60 6.56
C VAL A 76 4.36 -7.91 6.31
N ALA A 77 4.65 -8.19 5.03
CA ALA A 77 5.36 -9.40 4.63
C ALA A 77 6.78 -9.42 5.22
N PRO A 78 7.36 -10.59 5.49
CA PRO A 78 8.75 -10.68 5.96
C PRO A 78 9.71 -9.92 5.04
N PHE A 79 10.66 -9.21 5.64
CA PHE A 79 11.69 -8.51 4.89
C PHE A 79 12.73 -9.49 4.33
N GLY A 80 13.11 -9.32 3.08
CA GLY A 80 14.12 -10.14 2.43
C GLY A 80 14.25 -9.81 0.94
N ASP A 81 15.21 -10.46 0.29
CA ASP A 81 15.41 -10.33 -1.15
C ASP A 81 14.31 -11.10 -1.88
N ILE A 82 13.34 -10.35 -2.38
CA ILE A 82 12.22 -10.90 -3.17
C ILE A 82 12.46 -10.54 -4.64
N GLU A 83 12.98 -11.48 -5.40
CA GLU A 83 13.09 -11.32 -6.84
C GLU A 83 11.75 -11.56 -7.54
N ARG A 84 10.99 -12.53 -7.04
CA ARG A 84 9.62 -12.85 -7.46
C ARG A 84 8.84 -13.43 -6.29
N SER A 85 7.59 -13.00 -6.12
CA SER A 85 6.66 -13.63 -5.19
C SER A 85 5.34 -13.93 -5.91
N PRO A 86 4.84 -15.16 -5.87
CA PRO A 86 3.54 -15.51 -6.42
C PRO A 86 2.38 -14.80 -5.71
N GLU A 87 2.63 -14.25 -4.50
CA GLU A 87 1.64 -13.49 -3.73
C GLU A 87 1.59 -12.01 -4.15
N ILE A 88 2.57 -11.51 -4.91
CA ILE A 88 2.53 -10.18 -5.52
C ILE A 88 1.77 -10.28 -6.84
N GLU A 89 0.49 -10.53 -6.70
CA GLU A 89 -0.46 -10.77 -7.77
C GLU A 89 -1.76 -10.03 -7.40
N PRO A 90 -2.37 -9.25 -8.31
CA PRO A 90 -3.47 -8.36 -7.95
C PRO A 90 -4.68 -9.07 -7.35
N GLU A 91 -4.93 -10.32 -7.74
CA GLU A 91 -6.11 -11.08 -7.31
C GLU A 91 -5.87 -11.92 -6.04
N HIS A 92 -4.64 -11.95 -5.51
CA HIS A 92 -4.25 -12.82 -4.39
C HIS A 92 -5.13 -12.68 -3.14
N LEU A 93 -5.60 -11.48 -2.83
CA LEU A 93 -6.43 -11.21 -1.65
C LEU A 93 -7.90 -10.92 -1.97
N ASN A 94 -8.36 -11.29 -3.18
CA ASN A 94 -9.75 -11.08 -3.58
C ASN A 94 -10.75 -11.73 -2.63
N GLY A 95 -11.88 -11.07 -2.40
CA GLY A 95 -12.92 -11.52 -1.49
C GLY A 95 -12.58 -11.35 -0.01
N THR A 96 -11.51 -10.64 0.33
CA THR A 96 -11.10 -10.40 1.72
C THR A 96 -11.04 -8.91 2.05
N ASN A 97 -11.07 -8.58 3.36
CA ASN A 97 -10.77 -7.24 3.86
C ASN A 97 -9.29 -7.10 4.26
N ARG A 98 -8.40 -7.91 3.69
CA ARG A 98 -6.96 -7.92 4.02
C ARG A 98 -6.15 -7.07 3.04
N MET A 99 -5.04 -6.55 3.54
CA MET A 99 -4.00 -5.90 2.76
C MET A 99 -2.65 -6.49 3.16
N LYS A 100 -1.80 -6.79 2.19
CA LYS A 100 -0.42 -7.24 2.44
C LYS A 100 0.55 -6.23 1.86
N ILE A 101 1.47 -5.75 2.71
CA ILE A 101 2.47 -4.74 2.35
C ILE A 101 3.83 -5.41 2.23
N TYR A 102 4.54 -5.11 1.16
CA TYR A 102 5.92 -5.55 0.91
C TYR A 102 6.84 -4.35 0.89
N VAL A 103 8.00 -4.48 1.51
CA VAL A 103 9.09 -3.52 1.44
C VAL A 103 10.23 -4.14 0.64
N LEU A 104 10.50 -3.59 -0.52
CA LEU A 104 11.61 -3.98 -1.39
C LEU A 104 12.62 -2.83 -1.40
N ALA A 105 13.89 -3.09 -1.17
CA ALA A 105 14.88 -2.03 -1.05
C ALA A 105 16.21 -2.39 -1.70
N ASN A 106 16.91 -1.36 -2.14
CA ASN A 106 18.31 -1.40 -2.55
C ASN A 106 19.05 -0.31 -1.78
N ASP A 107 19.64 -0.69 -0.66
CA ASP A 107 20.30 0.26 0.25
C ASP A 107 21.51 0.93 -0.40
N ALA A 108 22.22 0.21 -1.28
CA ALA A 108 23.38 0.77 -2.01
C ALA A 108 22.97 1.92 -2.95
N ARG A 109 21.71 1.96 -3.38
CA ARG A 109 21.15 3.02 -4.23
C ARG A 109 20.26 4.00 -3.48
N ALA A 110 20.06 3.78 -2.18
CA ALA A 110 19.11 4.54 -1.37
C ALA A 110 17.70 4.59 -2.02
N GLN A 111 17.21 3.45 -2.47
CA GLN A 111 15.92 3.30 -3.14
C GLN A 111 15.09 2.21 -2.50
N ALA A 112 13.78 2.42 -2.46
CA ALA A 112 12.82 1.39 -2.04
C ALA A 112 11.53 1.45 -2.88
N LEU A 113 10.82 0.32 -2.91
CA LEU A 113 9.43 0.21 -3.36
C LEU A 113 8.59 -0.29 -2.19
N LEU A 114 7.51 0.41 -1.90
CA LEU A 114 6.43 -0.14 -1.09
C LEU A 114 5.36 -0.67 -2.03
N LEU A 115 4.99 -1.94 -1.86
CA LEU A 115 3.88 -2.54 -2.59
C LEU A 115 2.78 -2.93 -1.61
N ALA A 116 1.55 -2.63 -1.98
CA ALA A 116 0.38 -3.12 -1.24
C ALA A 116 -0.51 -3.92 -2.19
N VAL A 117 -0.83 -5.16 -1.80
CA VAL A 117 -1.76 -6.05 -2.49
C VAL A 117 -3.05 -6.10 -1.69
N TYR A 118 -4.18 -5.90 -2.32
CA TYR A 118 -5.49 -5.91 -1.68
C TYR A 118 -6.63 -5.99 -2.70
N ASP A 119 -7.81 -6.38 -2.24
CA ASP A 119 -9.04 -6.31 -3.03
C ASP A 119 -9.56 -4.86 -3.08
N ASN A 120 -9.63 -4.28 -4.27
CA ASN A 120 -10.12 -2.91 -4.46
C ASN A 120 -11.62 -2.75 -4.18
N LEU A 121 -12.40 -3.82 -4.20
CA LEU A 121 -13.84 -3.83 -3.86
C LEU A 121 -14.08 -4.25 -2.39
N GLY A 122 -13.16 -5.03 -1.81
CA GLY A 122 -13.16 -5.41 -0.41
C GLY A 122 -12.48 -4.35 0.47
N LYS A 123 -11.18 -4.53 0.74
CA LYS A 123 -10.36 -3.59 1.55
C LYS A 123 -10.34 -2.17 1.00
N GLY A 124 -10.38 -2.03 -0.32
CA GLY A 124 -10.38 -0.71 -0.98
C GLY A 124 -11.75 -0.01 -0.99
N ALA A 125 -12.84 -0.66 -0.57
CA ALA A 125 -14.19 -0.09 -0.63
C ALA A 125 -15.09 -0.63 0.49
N SER A 126 -15.94 -1.62 0.19
CA SER A 126 -17.00 -2.08 1.10
C SER A 126 -16.47 -2.71 2.39
N GLY A 127 -15.39 -3.46 2.33
CA GLY A 127 -14.78 -4.08 3.51
C GLY A 127 -14.28 -3.05 4.51
N ALA A 128 -13.59 -2.00 4.05
CA ALA A 128 -13.16 -0.90 4.91
C ALA A 128 -14.34 -0.10 5.48
N ALA A 129 -15.41 0.08 4.71
CA ALA A 129 -16.61 0.76 5.19
C ALA A 129 -17.29 0.00 6.34
N VAL A 130 -17.45 -1.33 6.19
CA VAL A 130 -17.99 -2.19 7.26
C VAL A 130 -17.06 -2.21 8.48
N GLN A 131 -15.77 -2.31 8.29
CA GLN A 131 -14.77 -2.24 9.36
C GLN A 131 -14.91 -0.94 10.16
N ASN A 132 -14.97 0.20 9.47
CA ASN A 132 -15.13 1.50 10.12
C ASN A 132 -16.46 1.59 10.89
N MET A 133 -17.54 1.10 10.31
CA MET A 133 -18.84 1.04 11.00
C MET A 133 -18.76 0.20 12.29
N ASN A 134 -18.14 -0.97 12.24
CA ASN A 134 -17.97 -1.83 13.41
C ASN A 134 -17.17 -1.13 14.51
N LEU A 135 -16.06 -0.49 14.15
CA LEU A 135 -15.24 0.29 15.10
C LEU A 135 -16.03 1.44 15.74
N MET A 136 -16.83 2.17 14.94
CA MET A 136 -17.69 3.26 15.47
C MET A 136 -18.78 2.77 16.42
N LEU A 137 -19.27 1.56 16.23
CA LEU A 137 -20.31 0.94 17.07
C LEU A 137 -19.72 0.16 18.26
N GLY A 138 -18.39 0.10 18.42
CA GLY A 138 -17.73 -0.69 19.46
C GLY A 138 -17.85 -2.20 19.24
N LEU A 139 -18.16 -2.63 18.03
CA LEU A 139 -18.11 -4.01 17.61
C LEU A 139 -16.69 -4.37 17.19
N GLY A 140 -16.26 -5.60 17.40
CA GLY A 140 -14.96 -6.06 16.92
C GLY A 140 -14.79 -5.80 15.41
N ALA A 141 -13.55 -5.46 15.01
CA ALA A 141 -13.24 -5.20 13.60
C ALA A 141 -13.25 -6.49 12.76
#